data_31018313c22992ef9f158c5c5c9b75c1
#
_entry.id   31018313c22992ef9f158c5c5c9b75c1
#
_cell.length_a   1.000
_cell.length_b   1.000
_cell.length_c   1.000
_cell.angle_alpha   90.00
_cell.angle_beta   90.00
_cell.angle_gamma   90.00
#
_symmetry.space_group_name_H-M   'P 1'
#
loop_
_entity.id
_entity.type
_entity.pdbx_description
1 polymer ?
#
loop_
_entity_poly.entity_id
_entity_poly.type
_entity_poly.pdbx_seq_one_letter_code
_entity_poly.pdbx_strand_id
1 'polypeptide(L)'
;GGRPPTKLQQSDMLQVLDSRAVASNNFSDAAAQVHFAFDIDSAGYSRVVVFNKSIEAIRMGRIVQRIVEVETYRLLSLLGLATVKAYSTRLTDIEEVLNGLTNDLANEIKKPDGQVQQLLTVLSSQAADVEDIYSRTSYRLSATKAYLGILTGRLERMQLTRLSGFQGVRGFLDRRMTPAMDSCTAFSERLASLSQRINRAGALLRTQTELVIQRQNRDLLQSMDQRAKHQLRLQQTVERLSIAAVTYYGVGLVGYIAVSLPIDQWGLSLSYIKAGAVPIIALAVWMAIRKVKETVTTVAPPGK
;
A
#
# COMPACT_ATOMS: atom_id res chain seq x y z
N GLY A 1 -15.51 59.79 17.01
CA GLY A 1 -14.32 60.03 16.22
C GLY A 1 -13.38 60.99 16.88
N GLY A 2 -12.59 60.47 17.93
CA GLY A 2 -11.54 61.27 18.55
C GLY A 2 -10.28 61.28 17.69
N ARG A 3 -9.52 62.39 17.66
CA ARG A 3 -8.18 62.46 17.10
C ARG A 3 -7.27 61.51 17.86
N PRO A 4 -6.34 60.78 17.20
CA PRO A 4 -5.39 59.94 17.90
C PRO A 4 -4.59 60.76 18.88
N PRO A 5 -4.37 60.28 20.13
CA PRO A 5 -3.48 60.95 21.06
C PRO A 5 -2.08 61.04 20.47
N THR A 6 -1.37 62.13 20.78
CA THR A 6 -0.10 62.54 20.14
C THR A 6 1.06 61.52 20.37
N LYS A 7 0.95 60.63 21.36
CA LYS A 7 1.86 59.49 21.63
C LYS A 7 1.01 58.34 22.22
N LEU A 8 0.54 57.43 21.39
CA LEU A 8 0.01 56.14 21.85
C LEU A 8 1.14 55.22 22.22
N GLN A 9 1.11 54.70 23.43
CA GLN A 9 2.04 53.66 23.87
C GLN A 9 1.40 52.27 23.65
N GLN A 10 2.21 51.25 23.52
CA GLN A 10 1.71 49.88 23.35
C GLN A 10 0.83 49.44 24.51
N SER A 11 1.14 49.87 25.75
CA SER A 11 0.31 49.62 26.94
C SER A 11 -1.11 50.13 26.83
N ASP A 12 -1.30 51.31 26.26
CA ASP A 12 -2.61 51.92 26.09
C ASP A 12 -3.48 51.12 25.13
N MET A 13 -2.86 50.58 24.04
CA MET A 13 -3.54 49.76 23.05
C MET A 13 -3.86 48.36 23.57
N LEU A 14 -3.02 47.78 24.44
CA LEU A 14 -3.34 46.50 25.08
C LEU A 14 -4.59 46.64 25.98
N GLN A 15 -4.70 47.75 26.68
CA GLN A 15 -5.87 48.01 27.52
C GLN A 15 -7.15 48.30 26.68
N VAL A 16 -7.04 49.13 25.65
CA VAL A 16 -8.19 49.48 24.78
C VAL A 16 -8.72 48.24 24.02
N LEU A 17 -7.84 47.38 23.56
CA LEU A 17 -8.18 46.17 22.82
C LEU A 17 -8.49 44.97 23.72
N ASP A 18 -8.24 45.11 25.04
CA ASP A 18 -8.40 44.00 25.98
C ASP A 18 -7.66 42.74 25.52
N SER A 19 -6.41 42.91 25.13
CA SER A 19 -5.61 41.86 24.50
C SER A 19 -4.22 41.75 25.12
N ARG A 20 -3.67 40.55 25.09
CA ARG A 20 -2.30 40.26 25.59
C ARG A 20 -1.20 40.68 24.61
N ALA A 21 -1.58 40.86 23.32
CA ALA A 21 -0.63 41.22 22.28
C ALA A 21 -1.32 42.04 21.19
N VAL A 22 -0.68 43.13 20.78
CA VAL A 22 -1.17 44.03 19.75
C VAL A 22 -0.13 44.16 18.65
N ALA A 23 -0.56 43.98 17.42
CA ALA A 23 0.22 44.26 16.22
C ALA A 23 -0.30 45.51 15.52
N SER A 24 0.60 46.44 15.17
CA SER A 24 0.20 47.76 14.68
C SER A 24 1.04 48.23 13.51
N ASN A 25 0.38 48.87 12.55
CA ASN A 25 1.05 49.46 11.39
C ASN A 25 0.44 50.79 11.00
N ASN A 26 1.20 51.58 10.29
CA ASN A 26 0.68 52.69 9.51
C ASN A 26 0.11 52.18 8.17
N PHE A 27 -0.91 52.90 7.69
CA PHE A 27 -1.56 52.71 6.41
C PHE A 27 -1.45 53.95 5.56
N SER A 28 -1.16 53.80 4.25
CA SER A 28 -1.11 54.92 3.29
C SER A 28 -0.24 56.12 3.80
N ASP A 29 1.02 55.90 4.00
CA ASP A 29 1.99 56.95 4.45
C ASP A 29 1.58 57.64 5.76
N ALA A 30 1.11 56.86 6.71
CA ALA A 30 0.63 57.28 8.02
C ALA A 30 -0.67 58.09 8.02
N ALA A 31 -1.43 58.12 6.93
CA ALA A 31 -2.77 58.73 6.86
C ALA A 31 -3.82 57.99 7.71
N ALA A 32 -3.56 56.73 8.06
CA ALA A 32 -4.27 55.97 9.08
C ALA A 32 -3.34 55.05 9.87
N GLN A 33 -3.76 54.65 11.04
CA GLN A 33 -3.10 53.60 11.86
C GLN A 33 -4.08 52.49 12.15
N VAL A 34 -3.59 51.26 12.07
CA VAL A 34 -4.37 50.05 12.36
C VAL A 34 -3.72 49.24 13.47
N HIS A 35 -4.50 48.83 14.43
CA HIS A 35 -4.10 48.04 15.60
C HIS A 35 -4.98 46.79 15.69
N PHE A 36 -4.35 45.61 15.59
CA PHE A 36 -5.01 44.30 15.65
C PHE A 36 -4.75 43.64 16.99
N ALA A 37 -5.78 43.13 17.65
CA ALA A 37 -5.64 42.28 18.81
C ALA A 37 -5.26 40.83 18.43
N PHE A 38 -5.82 40.30 17.35
CA PHE A 38 -5.72 38.90 16.93
C PHE A 38 -6.15 37.84 17.95
N ASP A 39 -6.50 38.25 19.15
CA ASP A 39 -7.12 37.38 20.16
C ASP A 39 -8.64 37.43 20.01
N ILE A 40 -9.30 36.34 20.38
CA ILE A 40 -10.76 36.28 20.44
C ILE A 40 -11.18 36.55 21.87
N ASP A 41 -12.03 37.55 22.08
CA ASP A 41 -12.56 37.89 23.40
C ASP A 41 -13.57 36.84 23.91
N SER A 42 -14.01 36.99 25.14
CA SER A 42 -15.01 36.11 25.78
C SER A 42 -16.37 36.07 25.06
N ALA A 43 -16.66 37.08 24.24
CA ALA A 43 -17.88 37.18 23.44
C ALA A 43 -17.70 36.61 22.01
N GLY A 44 -16.51 36.09 21.68
CA GLY A 44 -16.20 35.47 20.36
C GLY A 44 -15.78 36.47 19.28
N TYR A 45 -15.40 37.69 19.62
CA TYR A 45 -15.02 38.73 18.67
C TYR A 45 -13.50 38.98 18.67
N SER A 46 -12.96 39.24 17.49
CA SER A 46 -11.65 39.84 17.32
C SER A 46 -11.77 41.33 17.18
N ARG A 47 -10.93 42.11 17.89
CA ARG A 47 -11.00 43.56 17.93
C ARG A 47 -9.92 44.19 17.08
N VAL A 48 -10.32 45.17 16.28
CA VAL A 48 -9.39 45.99 15.49
C VAL A 48 -9.76 47.47 15.69
N VAL A 49 -8.75 48.29 15.97
CA VAL A 49 -8.93 49.74 16.06
C VAL A 49 -8.22 50.39 14.88
N VAL A 50 -8.92 51.31 14.25
CA VAL A 50 -8.38 52.09 13.12
C VAL A 50 -8.50 53.58 13.46
N PHE A 51 -7.39 54.28 13.53
CA PHE A 51 -7.35 55.72 13.62
C PHE A 51 -7.19 56.31 12.25
N ASN A 52 -8.23 57.02 11.78
CA ASN A 52 -8.20 57.75 10.52
C ASN A 52 -7.73 59.19 10.78
N LYS A 53 -6.67 59.62 10.11
CA LYS A 53 -6.15 60.99 10.16
C LYS A 53 -6.65 61.83 9.02
N SER A 54 -6.56 61.34 7.79
CA SER A 54 -6.80 62.13 6.58
C SER A 54 -7.36 61.33 5.39
N ILE A 55 -7.79 60.07 5.61
CA ILE A 55 -8.33 59.25 4.52
C ILE A 55 -9.82 59.53 4.31
N GLU A 56 -10.18 59.71 3.06
CA GLU A 56 -11.57 59.93 2.63
C GLU A 56 -12.45 58.70 2.94
N ALA A 57 -13.74 58.93 3.23
CA ALA A 57 -14.67 57.87 3.70
C ALA A 57 -14.79 56.67 2.77
N ILE A 58 -14.85 56.88 1.45
CA ILE A 58 -14.95 55.81 0.47
C ILE A 58 -13.67 54.93 0.47
N ARG A 59 -12.52 55.56 0.59
CA ARG A 59 -11.22 54.86 0.67
C ARG A 59 -11.06 54.12 2.00
N MET A 60 -11.58 54.70 3.09
CA MET A 60 -11.59 54.06 4.42
C MET A 60 -12.49 52.81 4.40
N GLY A 61 -13.62 52.80 3.74
CA GLY A 61 -14.47 51.61 3.58
C GLY A 61 -13.72 50.43 2.96
N ARG A 62 -12.91 50.69 1.91
CA ARG A 62 -12.04 49.65 1.29
C ARG A 62 -10.94 49.13 2.22
N ILE A 63 -10.42 49.99 3.09
CA ILE A 63 -9.44 49.60 4.10
C ILE A 63 -10.06 48.65 5.13
N VAL A 64 -11.25 49.02 5.64
CA VAL A 64 -11.98 48.18 6.60
C VAL A 64 -12.31 46.82 5.97
N GLN A 65 -12.78 46.79 4.72
CA GLN A 65 -13.01 45.54 4.00
C GLN A 65 -11.73 44.64 3.99
N ARG A 66 -10.57 45.21 3.64
CA ARG A 66 -9.29 44.46 3.62
C ARG A 66 -8.89 43.95 5.00
N ILE A 67 -9.14 44.71 6.06
CA ILE A 67 -8.92 44.31 7.43
C ILE A 67 -9.75 43.09 7.80
N VAL A 68 -11.07 43.16 7.46
CA VAL A 68 -11.98 42.02 7.66
C VAL A 68 -11.55 40.79 6.88
N GLU A 69 -11.13 40.98 5.62
CA GLU A 69 -10.59 39.87 4.80
C GLU A 69 -9.34 39.24 5.42
N VAL A 70 -8.39 40.04 5.92
CA VAL A 70 -7.19 39.53 6.60
C VAL A 70 -7.55 38.67 7.80
N GLU A 71 -8.46 39.13 8.65
CA GLU A 71 -8.87 38.38 9.83
C GLU A 71 -9.66 37.11 9.47
N THR A 72 -10.54 37.20 8.48
CA THR A 72 -11.28 36.04 7.97
C THR A 72 -10.35 34.95 7.45
N TYR A 73 -9.41 35.30 6.56
CA TYR A 73 -8.48 34.30 5.99
C TYR A 73 -7.47 33.78 6.99
N ARG A 74 -7.10 34.61 8.01
CA ARG A 74 -6.31 34.15 9.14
C ARG A 74 -7.01 33.04 9.91
N LEU A 75 -8.27 33.26 10.29
CA LEU A 75 -9.06 32.26 11.02
C LEU A 75 -9.30 30.99 10.19
N LEU A 76 -9.67 31.15 8.93
CA LEU A 76 -9.91 30.02 8.02
C LEU A 76 -8.65 29.17 7.82
N SER A 77 -7.46 29.79 7.72
CA SER A 77 -6.21 29.04 7.57
C SER A 77 -5.84 28.28 8.85
N LEU A 78 -6.25 28.72 10.03
CA LEU A 78 -5.98 28.02 11.29
C LEU A 78 -6.91 26.80 11.53
N LEU A 79 -7.99 26.65 10.79
CA LEU A 79 -8.89 25.48 10.90
C LEU A 79 -8.17 24.16 10.56
N GLY A 80 -7.14 24.19 9.68
CA GLY A 80 -6.33 23.01 9.39
C GLY A 80 -5.59 22.46 10.57
N LEU A 81 -5.09 23.33 11.46
CA LEU A 81 -4.38 22.91 12.67
C LEU A 81 -5.27 22.10 13.62
N ALA A 82 -6.55 22.47 13.75
CA ALA A 82 -7.52 21.70 14.54
C ALA A 82 -7.70 20.28 13.98
N THR A 83 -7.78 20.17 12.65
CA THR A 83 -7.85 18.89 11.95
C THR A 83 -6.60 18.04 12.19
N VAL A 84 -5.42 18.63 12.06
CA VAL A 84 -4.13 17.94 12.34
C VAL A 84 -4.11 17.40 13.76
N LYS A 85 -4.47 18.22 14.76
CA LYS A 85 -4.51 17.79 16.17
C LYS A 85 -5.46 16.61 16.40
N ALA A 86 -6.61 16.61 15.72
CA ALA A 86 -7.60 15.54 15.87
C ALA A 86 -7.11 14.18 15.33
N TYR A 87 -6.27 14.18 14.29
CA TYR A 87 -5.83 12.94 13.60
C TYR A 87 -4.37 12.56 13.87
N SER A 88 -3.57 13.40 14.51
CA SER A 88 -2.13 13.14 14.72
C SER A 88 -1.85 11.89 15.53
N THR A 89 -2.61 11.61 16.58
CA THR A 89 -2.44 10.40 17.41
C THR A 89 -2.69 9.15 16.57
N ARG A 90 -3.84 9.10 15.88
CA ARG A 90 -4.19 7.97 15.02
C ARG A 90 -3.14 7.73 13.92
N LEU A 91 -2.58 8.79 13.35
CA LEU A 91 -1.51 8.68 12.36
C LEU A 91 -0.24 8.08 12.96
N THR A 92 0.10 8.46 14.19
CA THR A 92 1.25 7.90 14.90
C THR A 92 1.05 6.42 15.22
N ASP A 93 -0.14 6.02 15.67
CA ASP A 93 -0.47 4.62 15.93
C ASP A 93 -0.30 3.75 14.67
N ILE A 94 -0.73 4.25 13.51
CA ILE A 94 -0.54 3.58 12.22
C ILE A 94 0.95 3.46 11.87
N GLU A 95 1.75 4.50 12.12
CA GLU A 95 3.20 4.47 11.89
C GLU A 95 3.89 3.40 12.73
N GLU A 96 3.50 3.25 13.99
CA GLU A 96 4.05 2.23 14.90
C GLU A 96 3.71 0.82 14.42
N VAL A 97 2.45 0.57 14.07
CA VAL A 97 2.02 -0.72 13.51
C VAL A 97 2.77 -1.04 12.22
N LEU A 98 2.93 -0.06 11.32
CA LEU A 98 3.63 -0.26 10.05
C LEU A 98 5.14 -0.52 10.25
N ASN A 99 5.75 0.08 11.27
CA ASN A 99 7.14 -0.20 11.64
C ASN A 99 7.30 -1.65 12.13
N GLY A 100 6.39 -2.14 12.97
CA GLY A 100 6.32 -3.54 13.40
C GLY A 100 6.17 -4.50 12.21
N LEU A 101 5.18 -4.24 11.35
CA LEU A 101 4.95 -5.03 10.13
C LEU A 101 6.17 -5.09 9.21
N THR A 102 6.93 -4.01 9.10
CA THR A 102 8.13 -4.00 8.25
C THR A 102 9.21 -4.92 8.80
N ASN A 103 9.36 -5.00 10.12
CA ASN A 103 10.29 -5.91 10.78
C ASN A 103 9.84 -7.38 10.63
N ASP A 104 8.55 -7.65 10.80
CA ASP A 104 7.98 -8.97 10.64
C ASP A 104 8.10 -9.45 9.19
N LEU A 105 7.87 -8.59 8.22
CA LEU A 105 8.09 -8.87 6.80
C LEU A 105 9.56 -9.23 6.51
N ALA A 106 10.50 -8.50 7.10
CA ALA A 106 11.92 -8.80 6.93
C ALA A 106 12.31 -10.17 7.52
N ASN A 107 11.66 -10.59 8.60
CA ASN A 107 11.84 -11.90 9.21
C ASN A 107 11.18 -13.02 8.39
N GLU A 108 9.97 -12.79 7.88
CA GLU A 108 9.25 -13.73 7.01
C GLU A 108 10.00 -14.00 5.70
N ILE A 109 10.65 -12.99 5.12
CA ILE A 109 11.51 -13.14 3.93
C ILE A 109 12.70 -14.07 4.23
N LYS A 110 13.26 -13.99 5.44
CA LYS A 110 14.43 -14.81 5.85
C LYS A 110 14.03 -16.24 6.22
N LYS A 111 12.88 -16.43 6.85
CA LYS A 111 12.35 -17.71 7.32
C LYS A 111 10.84 -17.75 7.07
N PRO A 112 10.41 -18.18 5.88
CA PRO A 112 8.99 -18.23 5.55
C PRO A 112 8.26 -19.22 6.47
N ASP A 113 7.41 -18.68 7.36
CA ASP A 113 6.66 -19.44 8.36
C ASP A 113 5.14 -19.45 8.10
N GLY A 114 4.74 -18.98 6.92
CA GLY A 114 3.33 -18.97 6.50
C GLY A 114 2.49 -17.84 7.05
N GLN A 115 3.08 -16.82 7.69
CA GLN A 115 2.37 -15.67 8.27
C GLN A 115 1.99 -14.59 7.24
N VAL A 116 2.34 -14.76 5.97
CA VAL A 116 2.11 -13.78 4.90
C VAL A 116 0.66 -13.33 4.81
N GLN A 117 -0.30 -14.25 5.00
CA GLN A 117 -1.73 -13.92 4.94
C GLN A 117 -2.16 -13.00 6.08
N GLN A 118 -1.63 -13.19 7.29
CA GLN A 118 -1.91 -12.32 8.43
C GLN A 118 -1.33 -10.94 8.21
N LEU A 119 -0.08 -10.84 7.72
CA LEU A 119 0.57 -9.58 7.40
C LEU A 119 -0.20 -8.80 6.32
N LEU A 120 -0.71 -9.48 5.29
CA LEU A 120 -1.56 -8.87 4.26
C LEU A 120 -2.86 -8.32 4.84
N THR A 121 -3.51 -9.04 5.75
CA THR A 121 -4.76 -8.60 6.39
C THR A 121 -4.53 -7.34 7.22
N VAL A 122 -3.48 -7.33 8.05
CA VAL A 122 -3.15 -6.15 8.86
C VAL A 122 -2.76 -4.97 7.98
N LEU A 123 -1.95 -5.20 6.94
CA LEU A 123 -1.55 -4.14 6.00
C LEU A 123 -2.75 -3.54 5.27
N SER A 124 -3.72 -4.37 4.88
CA SER A 124 -4.96 -3.91 4.22
C SER A 124 -5.82 -3.07 5.16
N SER A 125 -5.89 -3.42 6.45
CA SER A 125 -6.58 -2.62 7.46
C SER A 125 -5.91 -1.26 7.64
N GLN A 126 -4.56 -1.22 7.72
CA GLN A 126 -3.82 0.03 7.83
C GLN A 126 -3.97 0.91 6.57
N ALA A 127 -4.04 0.29 5.39
CA ALA A 127 -4.30 1.01 4.14
C ALA A 127 -5.67 1.71 4.18
N ALA A 128 -6.71 1.02 4.66
CA ALA A 128 -8.05 1.58 4.81
C ALA A 128 -8.08 2.72 5.83
N ASP A 129 -7.35 2.60 6.96
CA ASP A 129 -7.24 3.65 7.96
C ASP A 129 -6.55 4.91 7.42
N VAL A 130 -5.46 4.75 6.67
CA VAL A 130 -4.76 5.86 6.02
C VAL A 130 -5.66 6.55 5.00
N GLU A 131 -6.42 5.80 4.21
CA GLU A 131 -7.35 6.36 3.23
C GLU A 131 -8.51 7.10 3.89
N ASP A 132 -9.05 6.59 5.01
CA ASP A 132 -10.07 7.29 5.80
C ASP A 132 -9.53 8.64 6.32
N ILE A 133 -8.32 8.67 6.89
CA ILE A 133 -7.69 9.92 7.34
C ILE A 133 -7.49 10.86 6.15
N TYR A 134 -7.00 10.37 5.01
CA TYR A 134 -6.77 11.17 3.82
C TYR A 134 -8.06 11.80 3.31
N SER A 135 -9.12 11.02 3.16
CA SER A 135 -10.41 11.51 2.67
C SER A 135 -11.02 12.59 3.55
N ARG A 136 -10.86 12.47 4.87
CA ARG A 136 -11.38 13.42 5.86
C ARG A 136 -10.54 14.69 6.02
N THR A 137 -9.25 14.64 5.69
CA THR A 137 -8.31 15.73 5.99
C THR A 137 -7.85 16.50 4.76
N SER A 138 -7.71 15.84 3.59
CA SER A 138 -7.09 16.41 2.38
C SER A 138 -7.74 17.72 1.91
N TYR A 139 -9.08 17.76 1.86
CA TYR A 139 -9.79 18.98 1.48
C TYR A 139 -9.49 20.14 2.43
N ARG A 140 -9.54 19.90 3.74
CA ARG A 140 -9.31 20.94 4.76
C ARG A 140 -7.89 21.45 4.73
N LEU A 141 -6.89 20.56 4.56
CA LEU A 141 -5.48 20.95 4.51
C LEU A 141 -5.14 21.70 3.23
N SER A 142 -5.74 21.31 2.10
CA SER A 142 -5.63 22.04 0.83
C SER A 142 -6.22 23.43 0.93
N ALA A 143 -7.43 23.56 1.52
CA ALA A 143 -8.09 24.84 1.74
C ALA A 143 -7.26 25.73 2.68
N THR A 144 -6.67 25.18 3.75
CA THR A 144 -5.79 25.90 4.67
C THR A 144 -4.60 26.54 3.93
N LYS A 145 -3.94 25.81 3.04
CA LYS A 145 -2.84 26.32 2.23
C LYS A 145 -3.30 27.45 1.27
N ALA A 146 -4.48 27.28 0.66
CA ALA A 146 -5.05 28.30 -0.22
C ALA A 146 -5.39 29.58 0.55
N TYR A 147 -6.00 29.48 1.71
CA TYR A 147 -6.36 30.63 2.57
C TYR A 147 -5.11 31.38 3.06
N LEU A 148 -4.04 30.65 3.43
CA LEU A 148 -2.76 31.26 3.78
C LEU A 148 -2.19 32.08 2.61
N GLY A 149 -2.23 31.54 1.39
CA GLY A 149 -1.79 32.25 0.19
C GLY A 149 -2.59 33.53 -0.06
N ILE A 150 -3.92 33.49 0.14
CA ILE A 150 -4.78 34.68 0.02
C ILE A 150 -4.44 35.69 1.12
N LEU A 151 -4.28 35.25 2.38
CA LEU A 151 -3.89 36.13 3.49
C LEU A 151 -2.59 36.86 3.20
N THR A 152 -1.54 36.14 2.78
CA THR A 152 -0.23 36.72 2.48
C THR A 152 -0.34 37.75 1.33
N GLY A 153 -1.04 37.43 0.25
CA GLY A 153 -1.28 38.36 -0.84
C GLY A 153 -2.11 39.58 -0.44
N ARG A 154 -3.05 39.45 0.51
CA ARG A 154 -3.81 40.60 1.04
C ARG A 154 -2.92 41.51 1.88
N LEU A 155 -2.09 40.96 2.77
CA LEU A 155 -1.14 41.73 3.59
C LEU A 155 -0.13 42.51 2.72
N GLU A 156 0.36 41.92 1.64
CA GLU A 156 1.26 42.59 0.71
C GLU A 156 0.60 43.78 0.01
N ARG A 157 -0.63 43.61 -0.48
CA ARG A 157 -1.40 44.67 -1.14
C ARG A 157 -1.80 45.80 -0.21
N MET A 158 -1.80 45.58 1.12
CA MET A 158 -2.10 46.61 2.10
C MET A 158 -0.96 47.62 2.25
N GLN A 159 0.25 47.31 1.81
CA GLN A 159 1.43 48.20 1.88
C GLN A 159 1.60 48.83 3.28
N LEU A 160 1.50 47.97 4.31
CA LEU A 160 1.61 48.40 5.70
C LEU A 160 3.05 48.85 6.00
N THR A 161 3.22 50.07 6.49
CA THR A 161 4.51 50.58 6.95
C THR A 161 4.66 50.49 8.47
N ARG A 162 5.89 50.47 8.95
CA ARG A 162 6.20 50.26 10.39
C ARG A 162 5.70 51.44 11.20
N LEU A 163 5.04 51.14 12.33
CA LEU A 163 4.74 52.08 13.37
C LEU A 163 5.78 51.97 14.48
N SER A 164 6.47 53.07 14.79
CA SER A 164 7.52 53.07 15.82
C SER A 164 6.95 52.71 17.21
N GLY A 165 7.66 51.87 17.97
CA GLY A 165 7.21 51.41 19.28
C GLY A 165 6.22 50.20 19.25
N PHE A 166 5.82 49.72 18.05
CA PHE A 166 4.90 48.59 17.91
C PHE A 166 5.48 47.47 17.04
N GLN A 167 5.02 46.26 17.32
CA GLN A 167 5.27 45.13 16.48
C GLN A 167 4.39 45.20 15.22
N GLY A 168 5.00 44.99 14.04
CA GLY A 168 4.25 44.98 12.77
C GLY A 168 3.38 43.74 12.61
N VAL A 169 2.22 43.91 11.95
CA VAL A 169 1.23 42.88 11.70
C VAL A 169 1.81 41.68 10.97
N ARG A 170 2.60 41.89 9.90
CA ARG A 170 3.21 40.81 9.15
C ARG A 170 4.10 39.93 10.02
N GLY A 171 5.08 40.53 10.72
CA GLY A 171 6.00 39.77 11.54
C GLY A 171 5.33 39.12 12.78
N PHE A 172 4.19 39.67 13.22
CA PHE A 172 3.38 39.07 14.26
C PHE A 172 2.68 37.79 13.75
N LEU A 173 2.04 37.87 12.57
CA LEU A 173 1.36 36.75 11.98
C LEU A 173 2.34 35.66 11.54
N ASP A 174 3.47 36.02 10.93
CA ASP A 174 4.49 35.03 10.53
C ASP A 174 4.94 34.19 11.71
N ARG A 175 5.27 34.81 12.84
CA ARG A 175 5.70 34.05 14.03
C ARG A 175 4.65 33.13 14.63
N ARG A 176 3.34 33.43 14.49
CA ARG A 176 2.27 32.60 15.04
C ARG A 176 1.70 31.60 14.05
N MET A 177 1.67 31.96 12.77
CA MET A 177 1.06 31.10 11.75
C MET A 177 2.03 30.12 11.11
N THR A 178 3.31 30.49 10.93
CA THR A 178 4.29 29.61 10.31
C THR A 178 4.38 28.24 11.03
N PRO A 179 4.53 28.15 12.35
CA PRO A 179 4.61 26.84 13.03
C PRO A 179 3.31 26.01 12.88
N ALA A 180 2.16 26.67 12.80
CA ALA A 180 0.89 26.01 12.58
C ALA A 180 0.76 25.45 11.17
N MET A 181 1.23 26.20 10.19
CA MET A 181 1.24 25.78 8.78
C MET A 181 2.27 24.69 8.51
N ASP A 182 3.45 24.80 9.14
CA ASP A 182 4.48 23.76 9.08
C ASP A 182 3.94 22.43 9.65
N SER A 183 3.19 22.49 10.75
CA SER A 183 2.51 21.32 11.31
C SER A 183 1.50 20.69 10.33
N CYS A 184 0.73 21.53 9.62
CA CYS A 184 -0.21 21.04 8.60
C CYS A 184 0.51 20.41 7.40
N THR A 185 1.61 21.00 6.97
CA THR A 185 2.43 20.48 5.87
C THR A 185 3.09 19.16 6.26
N ALA A 186 3.74 19.12 7.42
CA ALA A 186 4.37 17.91 7.94
C ALA A 186 3.37 16.75 8.10
N PHE A 187 2.15 17.02 8.58
CA PHE A 187 1.10 16.01 8.65
C PHE A 187 0.73 15.47 7.28
N SER A 188 0.56 16.34 6.27
CA SER A 188 0.25 15.92 4.91
C SER A 188 1.36 15.06 4.29
N GLU A 189 2.61 15.42 4.52
CA GLU A 189 3.79 14.68 4.05
C GLU A 189 3.92 13.33 4.75
N ARG A 190 3.71 13.27 6.06
CA ARG A 190 3.69 12.00 6.81
C ARG A 190 2.60 11.07 6.27
N LEU A 191 1.39 11.57 6.04
CA LEU A 191 0.28 10.79 5.51
C LEU A 191 0.59 10.23 4.11
N ALA A 192 1.16 11.05 3.22
CA ALA A 192 1.58 10.63 1.89
C ALA A 192 2.71 9.57 1.96
N SER A 193 3.68 9.77 2.86
CA SER A 193 4.78 8.81 3.09
C SER A 193 4.25 7.46 3.59
N LEU A 194 3.28 7.46 4.51
CA LEU A 194 2.63 6.24 4.99
C LEU A 194 1.94 5.48 3.87
N SER A 195 1.13 6.16 3.06
CA SER A 195 0.48 5.56 1.90
C SER A 195 1.48 4.88 0.96
N GLN A 196 2.60 5.56 0.67
CA GLN A 196 3.66 4.97 -0.16
C GLN A 196 4.34 3.76 0.49
N ARG A 197 4.57 3.80 1.81
CA ARG A 197 5.18 2.69 2.55
C ARG A 197 4.27 1.47 2.54
N ILE A 198 2.97 1.65 2.77
CA ILE A 198 1.96 0.60 2.70
C ILE A 198 1.93 -0.04 1.30
N ASN A 199 1.92 0.77 0.24
CA ASN A 199 1.94 0.28 -1.13
C ASN A 199 3.20 -0.54 -1.44
N ARG A 200 4.39 -0.09 -0.99
CA ARG A 200 5.63 -0.86 -1.15
C ARG A 200 5.61 -2.18 -0.39
N ALA A 201 5.15 -2.16 0.87
CA ALA A 201 5.03 -3.37 1.68
C ALA A 201 4.04 -4.37 1.05
N GLY A 202 2.91 -3.88 0.53
CA GLY A 202 1.92 -4.70 -0.18
C GLY A 202 2.48 -5.34 -1.45
N ALA A 203 3.27 -4.61 -2.24
CA ALA A 203 3.93 -5.16 -3.42
C ALA A 203 4.92 -6.27 -3.06
N LEU A 204 5.73 -6.07 -2.01
CA LEU A 204 6.67 -7.08 -1.52
C LEU A 204 5.94 -8.35 -1.04
N LEU A 205 4.86 -8.21 -0.27
CA LEU A 205 4.07 -9.36 0.21
C LEU A 205 3.42 -10.13 -0.95
N ARG A 206 2.92 -9.47 -1.98
CA ARG A 206 2.38 -10.13 -3.18
C ARG A 206 3.46 -10.95 -3.88
N THR A 207 4.64 -10.38 -4.07
CA THR A 207 5.79 -11.10 -4.66
C THR A 207 6.18 -12.32 -3.83
N GLN A 208 6.18 -12.21 -2.50
CA GLN A 208 6.45 -13.36 -1.62
C GLN A 208 5.37 -14.43 -1.74
N THR A 209 4.11 -14.05 -1.79
CA THR A 209 2.99 -14.98 -2.00
C THR A 209 3.15 -15.75 -3.32
N GLU A 210 3.50 -15.06 -4.40
CA GLU A 210 3.75 -15.68 -5.71
C GLU A 210 4.89 -16.68 -5.67
N LEU A 211 6.00 -16.34 -4.97
CA LEU A 211 7.14 -17.25 -4.80
C LEU A 211 6.77 -18.51 -3.99
N VAL A 212 5.94 -18.36 -2.95
CA VAL A 212 5.45 -19.50 -2.16
C VAL A 212 4.58 -20.41 -3.02
N ILE A 213 3.62 -19.85 -3.78
CA ILE A 213 2.77 -20.62 -4.71
C ILE A 213 3.62 -21.34 -5.77
N GLN A 214 4.63 -20.67 -6.35
CA GLN A 214 5.52 -21.30 -7.32
C GLN A 214 6.32 -22.46 -6.73
N ARG A 215 6.80 -22.33 -5.49
CA ARG A 215 7.49 -23.44 -4.78
C ARG A 215 6.54 -24.60 -4.55
N GLN A 216 5.34 -24.37 -4.03
CA GLN A 216 4.34 -25.40 -3.83
C GLN A 216 3.96 -26.12 -5.13
N ASN A 217 3.78 -25.38 -6.23
CA ASN A 217 3.51 -25.96 -7.54
C ASN A 217 4.69 -26.83 -8.04
N ARG A 218 5.93 -26.38 -7.83
CA ARG A 218 7.12 -27.16 -8.17
C ARG A 218 7.20 -28.46 -7.38
N ASP A 219 6.97 -28.39 -6.07
CA ASP A 219 6.99 -29.57 -5.19
C ASP A 219 5.88 -30.55 -5.55
N LEU A 220 4.70 -30.03 -5.89
CA LEU A 220 3.58 -30.83 -6.38
C LEU A 220 3.95 -31.55 -7.69
N LEU A 221 4.49 -30.83 -8.68
CA LEU A 221 4.92 -31.40 -9.95
C LEU A 221 6.01 -32.46 -9.75
N GLN A 222 6.97 -32.22 -8.87
CA GLN A 222 8.02 -33.19 -8.54
C GLN A 222 7.43 -34.46 -7.89
N SER A 223 6.46 -34.31 -6.98
CA SER A 223 5.73 -35.42 -6.39
C SER A 223 4.93 -36.21 -7.42
N MET A 224 4.28 -35.54 -8.37
CA MET A 224 3.57 -36.18 -9.48
C MET A 224 4.51 -36.94 -10.39
N ASP A 225 5.66 -36.38 -10.76
CA ASP A 225 6.70 -37.06 -11.55
C ASP A 225 7.20 -38.33 -10.87
N GLN A 226 7.47 -38.27 -9.56
CA GLN A 226 7.85 -39.44 -8.77
C GLN A 226 6.76 -40.52 -8.79
N ARG A 227 5.50 -40.15 -8.58
CA ARG A 227 4.38 -41.10 -8.66
C ARG A 227 4.25 -41.74 -10.05
N ALA A 228 4.39 -40.95 -11.11
CA ALA A 228 4.36 -41.44 -12.48
C ALA A 228 5.51 -42.44 -12.76
N LYS A 229 6.72 -42.15 -12.26
CA LYS A 229 7.87 -43.07 -12.34
C LYS A 229 7.63 -44.39 -11.59
N HIS A 230 7.05 -44.32 -10.38
CA HIS A 230 6.67 -45.53 -9.63
C HIS A 230 5.60 -46.35 -10.37
N GLN A 231 4.59 -45.70 -10.91
CA GLN A 231 3.55 -46.36 -11.69
C GLN A 231 4.13 -47.07 -12.93
N LEU A 232 5.03 -46.42 -13.66
CA LEU A 232 5.72 -47.04 -14.81
C LEU A 232 6.54 -48.25 -14.40
N ARG A 233 7.28 -48.21 -13.28
CA ARG A 233 8.05 -49.35 -12.76
C ARG A 233 7.14 -50.52 -12.39
N LEU A 234 6.02 -50.25 -11.72
CA LEU A 234 5.04 -51.29 -11.39
C LEU A 234 4.48 -51.94 -12.66
N GLN A 235 4.11 -51.13 -13.64
CA GLN A 235 3.61 -51.61 -14.95
C GLN A 235 4.66 -52.50 -15.64
N GLN A 236 5.91 -52.09 -15.67
CA GLN A 236 7.01 -52.91 -16.24
C GLN A 236 7.22 -54.24 -15.49
N THR A 237 7.07 -54.23 -14.16
CA THR A 237 7.19 -55.44 -13.35
C THR A 237 6.02 -56.40 -13.67
N VAL A 238 4.79 -55.92 -13.73
CA VAL A 238 3.60 -56.71 -14.09
C VAL A 238 3.72 -57.25 -15.54
N GLU A 239 4.24 -56.45 -16.45
CA GLU A 239 4.51 -56.89 -17.86
C GLU A 239 5.50 -58.03 -17.91
N ARG A 240 6.63 -57.97 -17.19
CA ARG A 240 7.62 -59.07 -17.13
C ARG A 240 7.02 -60.35 -16.53
N LEU A 241 6.22 -60.21 -15.46
CA LEU A 241 5.54 -61.33 -14.84
C LEU A 241 4.52 -61.98 -15.78
N SER A 242 3.78 -61.16 -16.52
CA SER A 242 2.79 -61.61 -17.52
C SER A 242 3.47 -62.38 -18.66
N ILE A 243 4.65 -61.91 -19.14
CA ILE A 243 5.43 -62.66 -20.18
C ILE A 243 5.80 -64.05 -19.64
N ALA A 244 6.32 -64.17 -18.45
CA ALA A 244 6.68 -65.45 -17.85
C ALA A 244 5.48 -66.38 -17.67
N ALA A 245 4.33 -65.85 -17.16
CA ALA A 245 3.09 -66.62 -16.99
C ALA A 245 2.50 -67.14 -18.32
N VAL A 246 2.40 -66.23 -19.34
CA VAL A 246 1.86 -66.62 -20.64
C VAL A 246 2.77 -67.62 -21.33
N THR A 247 4.10 -67.44 -21.21
CA THR A 247 5.08 -68.43 -21.75
C THR A 247 4.92 -69.79 -21.09
N TYR A 248 4.79 -69.85 -19.78
CA TYR A 248 4.57 -71.10 -19.04
C TYR A 248 3.29 -71.85 -19.50
N TYR A 249 2.18 -71.14 -19.57
CA TYR A 249 0.90 -71.74 -20.08
C TYR A 249 0.99 -72.10 -21.56
N GLY A 250 1.65 -71.31 -22.38
CA GLY A 250 1.86 -71.63 -23.82
C GLY A 250 2.63 -72.90 -24.03
N VAL A 251 3.75 -73.07 -23.26
CA VAL A 251 4.52 -74.31 -23.29
C VAL A 251 3.71 -75.52 -22.83
N GLY A 252 2.89 -75.35 -21.81
CA GLY A 252 1.93 -76.38 -21.35
C GLY A 252 0.96 -76.79 -22.46
N LEU A 253 0.34 -75.87 -23.15
CA LEU A 253 -0.56 -76.12 -24.27
C LEU A 253 0.15 -76.86 -25.44
N VAL A 254 1.32 -76.44 -25.81
CA VAL A 254 2.14 -77.16 -26.81
C VAL A 254 2.44 -78.58 -26.38
N GLY A 255 2.70 -78.77 -25.07
CA GLY A 255 2.94 -80.08 -24.51
C GLY A 255 1.69 -81.01 -24.59
N TYR A 256 0.51 -80.47 -24.34
CA TYR A 256 -0.78 -81.21 -24.45
C TYR A 256 -1.05 -81.59 -25.90
N ILE A 257 -0.85 -80.68 -26.82
CA ILE A 257 -1.03 -80.95 -28.29
C ILE A 257 -0.05 -82.02 -28.72
N ALA A 258 1.21 -81.95 -28.32
CA ALA A 258 2.26 -82.89 -28.69
C ALA A 258 1.96 -84.33 -28.19
N VAL A 259 1.34 -84.49 -27.00
CA VAL A 259 0.94 -85.82 -26.51
C VAL A 259 -0.18 -86.45 -27.37
N SER A 260 -1.04 -85.63 -28.02
CA SER A 260 -2.15 -86.10 -28.83
C SER A 260 -1.74 -86.49 -30.28
N LEU A 261 -0.47 -86.21 -30.70
CA LEU A 261 0.05 -86.52 -32.01
C LEU A 261 0.95 -87.78 -31.94
N PRO A 262 0.98 -88.63 -32.93
CA PRO A 262 1.85 -89.83 -32.94
C PRO A 262 3.31 -89.50 -33.25
N ILE A 263 3.94 -88.81 -32.28
CA ILE A 263 5.28 -88.22 -32.41
C ILE A 263 6.36 -89.28 -32.28
N ASP A 264 6.08 -90.40 -31.59
CA ASP A 264 7.00 -91.53 -31.47
C ASP A 264 7.44 -92.11 -32.84
N GLN A 265 6.64 -91.96 -33.88
CA GLN A 265 6.97 -92.39 -35.20
C GLN A 265 8.03 -91.52 -35.92
N TRP A 266 8.29 -90.31 -35.38
CA TRP A 266 9.25 -89.34 -35.95
C TRP A 266 10.57 -89.28 -35.17
N GLY A 267 10.78 -90.15 -34.13
CA GLY A 267 11.99 -90.26 -33.39
C GLY A 267 12.31 -89.03 -32.47
N LEU A 268 11.32 -88.12 -32.25
CA LEU A 268 11.45 -86.93 -31.44
C LEU A 268 10.87 -87.15 -30.05
N SER A 269 11.69 -86.99 -29.01
CA SER A 269 11.16 -87.08 -27.63
C SER A 269 10.37 -85.83 -27.26
N LEU A 270 9.30 -86.01 -26.49
CA LEU A 270 8.44 -84.91 -25.97
C LEU A 270 9.23 -83.83 -25.24
N SER A 271 10.35 -84.18 -24.64
CA SER A 271 11.21 -83.26 -23.93
C SER A 271 11.93 -82.22 -24.85
N TYR A 272 12.33 -82.65 -26.06
CA TYR A 272 12.95 -81.76 -27.03
C TYR A 272 11.95 -80.77 -27.63
N ILE A 273 10.71 -81.21 -27.85
CA ILE A 273 9.63 -80.34 -28.33
C ILE A 273 9.26 -79.27 -27.31
N LYS A 274 9.10 -79.63 -26.02
CA LYS A 274 8.88 -78.69 -24.97
C LYS A 274 10.05 -77.72 -24.78
N ALA A 275 11.28 -78.20 -24.82
CA ALA A 275 12.47 -77.35 -24.70
C ALA A 275 12.60 -76.33 -25.84
N GLY A 276 12.30 -76.70 -27.09
CA GLY A 276 12.32 -75.83 -28.25
C GLY A 276 11.12 -74.83 -28.27
N ALA A 277 9.98 -75.19 -27.70
CA ALA A 277 8.80 -74.32 -27.62
C ALA A 277 8.99 -73.12 -26.71
N VAL A 278 9.80 -73.26 -25.61
CA VAL A 278 10.03 -72.17 -24.63
C VAL A 278 10.53 -70.85 -25.29
N PRO A 279 11.66 -70.85 -26.03
CA PRO A 279 12.19 -69.63 -26.61
C PRO A 279 11.29 -69.08 -27.74
N ILE A 280 10.62 -69.93 -28.48
CA ILE A 280 9.72 -69.49 -29.59
C ILE A 280 8.50 -68.80 -29.01
N ILE A 281 7.83 -69.38 -28.01
CA ILE A 281 6.65 -68.80 -27.36
C ILE A 281 7.05 -67.50 -26.62
N ALA A 282 8.18 -67.52 -25.90
CA ALA A 282 8.64 -66.31 -25.22
C ALA A 282 8.90 -65.16 -26.22
N LEU A 283 9.52 -65.45 -27.36
CA LEU A 283 9.74 -64.44 -28.41
C LEU A 283 8.43 -63.96 -29.04
N ALA A 284 7.48 -64.85 -29.32
CA ALA A 284 6.17 -64.52 -29.88
C ALA A 284 5.37 -63.62 -28.91
N VAL A 285 5.33 -63.98 -27.63
CA VAL A 285 4.66 -63.17 -26.59
C VAL A 285 5.34 -61.80 -26.45
N TRP A 286 6.67 -61.77 -26.43
CA TRP A 286 7.41 -60.51 -26.37
C TRP A 286 7.11 -59.61 -27.58
N MET A 287 7.13 -60.14 -28.79
CA MET A 287 6.78 -59.41 -30.01
C MET A 287 5.32 -58.92 -29.99
N ALA A 288 4.37 -59.73 -29.53
CA ALA A 288 2.97 -59.33 -29.41
C ALA A 288 2.79 -58.16 -28.45
N ILE A 289 3.40 -58.21 -27.25
CA ILE A 289 3.35 -57.12 -26.27
C ILE A 289 4.01 -55.85 -26.81
N ARG A 290 5.16 -56.01 -27.49
CA ARG A 290 5.85 -54.86 -28.13
C ARG A 290 4.98 -54.17 -29.18
N LYS A 291 4.32 -54.95 -30.04
CA LYS A 291 3.42 -54.40 -31.06
C LYS A 291 2.23 -53.68 -30.48
N VAL A 292 1.60 -54.21 -29.44
CA VAL A 292 0.53 -53.52 -28.70
C VAL A 292 1.02 -52.21 -28.11
N LYS A 293 2.21 -52.18 -27.53
CA LYS A 293 2.81 -50.98 -26.97
C LYS A 293 3.04 -49.88 -27.99
N GLU A 294 3.54 -50.21 -29.18
CA GLU A 294 3.80 -49.30 -30.28
C GLU A 294 2.45 -48.69 -30.81
N THR A 295 1.37 -49.48 -30.83
CA THR A 295 0.05 -49.02 -31.26
C THR A 295 -0.61 -48.08 -30.26
N VAL A 296 -0.42 -48.30 -28.94
CA VAL A 296 -0.98 -47.46 -27.90
C VAL A 296 -0.21 -46.13 -27.76
N THR A 297 1.10 -46.14 -28.03
CA THR A 297 1.92 -44.92 -27.97
C THR A 297 1.66 -43.97 -29.15
N THR A 298 1.21 -44.50 -30.29
CA THR A 298 0.90 -43.69 -31.49
C THR A 298 -0.48 -43.02 -31.41
N VAL A 299 -1.36 -43.39 -30.49
CA VAL A 299 -2.74 -42.84 -30.35
C VAL A 299 -2.84 -41.70 -29.33
N ALA A 300 -1.81 -41.47 -28.52
CA ALA A 300 -1.78 -40.33 -27.59
C ALA A 300 -1.19 -39.10 -28.31
N PRO A 301 -1.98 -38.05 -28.66
CA PRO A 301 -1.42 -36.80 -29.15
C PRO A 301 -0.62 -36.13 -28.06
N PRO A 302 0.51 -35.44 -28.38
CA PRO A 302 1.25 -34.68 -27.39
C PRO A 302 0.34 -33.58 -26.89
N GLY A 303 -0.04 -33.66 -25.62
CA GLY A 303 -0.79 -32.62 -24.93
C GLY A 303 -0.06 -31.29 -25.05
N LYS A 304 -0.73 -30.29 -25.60
CA LYS A 304 -0.36 -28.87 -25.59
C LYS A 304 -0.44 -28.28 -24.19
#